data_a92625bdadeb11f53113a87fc24de1dd
#
_entry.id   a92625bdadeb11f53113a87fc24de1dd
#
_cell.length_a   1.000
_cell.length_b   1.000
_cell.length_c   1.000
_cell.angle_alpha   90.00
_cell.angle_beta   90.00
_cell.angle_gamma   90.00
#
_symmetry.space_group_name_H-M   'P 1'
#
loop_
_entity.id
_entity.type
_entity.pdbx_description
1 polymer ?
#
loop_
_entity_poly.entity_id
_entity_poly.type
_entity_poly.pdbx_seq_one_letter_code
_entity_poly.pdbx_strand_id
1 'polypeptide(L)'
;MSSVNRSSVARCLNHGGGRDEEDPPDQPSLAEFMLEMERNKHESNRLLARIEENTAPQCKESATIYDFIGLKPPTFHHSIEPLDADDWLRSITHKLRSANVAEGDKVTYAAYHLEGPASLWWQNYEAMLPVGQIPTWRVFTEAFREHHIP
;
A
#
# COMPACT_ATOMS: atom_id res chain seq x y z
N MET A 1 -0.04 -15.86 -8.89
CA MET A 1 -0.58 -14.80 -8.01
C MET A 1 0.16 -13.48 -8.08
N SER A 2 1.31 -13.44 -8.71
CA SER A 2 2.08 -12.21 -8.93
C SER A 2 1.63 -11.38 -10.14
N SER A 3 0.65 -11.83 -10.90
CA SER A 3 0.18 -11.16 -12.11
C SER A 3 -0.67 -9.90 -11.84
N VAL A 4 -1.18 -9.74 -10.64
CA VAL A 4 -2.04 -8.59 -10.28
C VAL A 4 -1.21 -7.33 -10.08
N ASN A 5 0.00 -7.45 -9.59
CA ASN A 5 0.89 -6.30 -9.38
C ASN A 5 1.44 -5.70 -10.67
N ARG A 6 1.60 -6.51 -11.71
CA ARG A 6 2.07 -6.02 -13.00
C ARG A 6 1.07 -5.12 -13.71
N SER A 7 -0.21 -5.36 -13.51
CA SER A 7 -1.25 -4.53 -14.13
C SER A 7 -1.33 -3.13 -13.53
N SER A 8 -1.07 -2.99 -12.23
CA SER A 8 -1.08 -1.69 -11.56
C SER A 8 0.13 -0.84 -11.95
N VAL A 9 1.30 -1.46 -12.08
CA VAL A 9 2.51 -0.78 -12.53
C VAL A 9 2.38 -0.35 -14.00
N ALA A 10 1.79 -1.20 -14.83
CA ALA A 10 1.56 -0.87 -16.23
C ALA A 10 0.58 0.30 -16.41
N ARG A 11 -0.37 0.48 -15.50
CA ARG A 11 -1.28 1.65 -15.52
C ARG A 11 -0.60 2.95 -15.15
N CYS A 12 0.35 2.92 -14.24
CA CYS A 12 1.13 4.11 -13.89
C CYS A 12 2.09 4.53 -14.99
N LEU A 13 2.53 3.60 -15.82
CA LEU A 13 3.48 3.85 -16.92
C LEU A 13 2.80 4.13 -18.26
N ASN A 14 1.52 3.80 -18.40
CA ASN A 14 0.80 3.97 -19.65
C ASN A 14 0.17 5.37 -19.74
N HIS A 15 1.00 6.35 -19.95
CA HIS A 15 0.53 7.56 -20.59
C HIS A 15 0.49 7.27 -22.09
N GLY A 16 -0.62 6.65 -22.53
CA GLY A 16 -0.87 6.43 -23.92
C GLY A 16 -0.89 7.76 -24.66
N GLY A 17 0.25 8.12 -25.16
CA GLY A 17 0.33 9.14 -26.16
C GLY A 17 -0.55 8.70 -27.32
N GLY A 18 -1.65 9.38 -27.53
CA GLY A 18 -2.39 9.21 -28.75
C GLY A 18 -1.45 9.45 -29.92
N ARG A 19 -1.26 8.43 -30.67
CA ARG A 19 -0.53 8.54 -31.91
C ARG A 19 -1.53 8.88 -33.00
N ASP A 20 -1.61 10.12 -33.25
CA ASP A 20 -2.16 10.56 -34.51
C ASP A 20 -0.96 10.91 -35.39
N GLU A 21 -0.46 9.91 -36.10
CA GLU A 21 0.48 10.09 -37.16
C GLU A 21 -0.27 10.69 -38.35
N GLU A 22 -0.44 11.97 -38.33
CA GLU A 22 -0.65 12.71 -39.56
C GLU A 22 0.67 13.36 -39.91
N ASP A 23 1.30 12.88 -41.00
CA ASP A 23 2.45 13.52 -41.60
C ASP A 23 2.09 14.96 -41.97
N PRO A 24 2.76 15.96 -41.41
CA PRO A 24 2.55 17.34 -41.85
C PRO A 24 3.10 17.52 -43.26
N PRO A 25 2.38 18.22 -44.13
CA PRO A 25 2.76 18.40 -45.53
C PRO A 25 3.98 19.28 -45.74
N ASP A 26 4.51 19.91 -44.73
CA ASP A 26 5.72 20.70 -44.76
C ASP A 26 6.77 20.10 -43.81
N GLN A 27 7.82 19.54 -44.37
CA GLN A 27 8.99 19.12 -43.61
C GLN A 27 9.81 20.35 -43.22
N PRO A 28 9.95 20.62 -41.91
CA PRO A 28 10.86 21.68 -41.45
C PRO A 28 12.31 21.36 -41.82
N SER A 29 13.13 22.40 -42.04
CA SER A 29 14.55 22.21 -42.27
C SER A 29 15.19 21.45 -41.11
N LEU A 30 16.28 20.74 -41.37
CA LEU A 30 16.99 19.95 -40.38
C LEU A 30 17.35 20.77 -39.11
N ALA A 31 17.68 22.05 -39.29
CA ALA A 31 17.98 22.95 -38.18
C ALA A 31 16.74 23.27 -37.32
N GLU A 32 15.59 23.47 -37.96
CA GLU A 32 14.33 23.68 -37.25
C GLU A 32 13.86 22.42 -36.51
N PHE A 33 14.04 21.26 -37.13
CA PHE A 33 13.75 19.98 -36.51
C PHE A 33 14.62 19.71 -35.27
N MET A 34 15.93 20.01 -35.34
CA MET A 34 16.82 19.88 -34.19
C MET A 34 16.50 20.85 -33.06
N LEU A 35 16.10 22.07 -33.38
CA LEU A 35 15.65 23.08 -32.40
C LEU A 35 14.34 22.65 -31.70
N GLU A 36 13.44 22.06 -32.46
CA GLU A 36 12.19 21.58 -31.95
C GLU A 36 12.37 20.33 -31.09
N MET A 37 13.30 19.44 -31.44
CA MET A 37 13.68 18.31 -30.62
C MET A 37 14.28 18.73 -29.27
N GLU A 38 15.15 19.74 -29.26
CA GLU A 38 15.74 20.27 -28.02
C GLU A 38 14.67 20.93 -27.13
N ARG A 39 13.74 21.66 -27.74
CA ARG A 39 12.63 22.29 -27.04
C ARG A 39 11.71 21.22 -26.44
N ASN A 40 11.35 20.19 -27.18
CA ASN A 40 10.54 19.07 -26.73
C ASN A 40 11.24 18.28 -25.62
N LYS A 41 12.54 18.12 -25.71
CA LYS A 41 13.34 17.45 -24.69
C LYS A 41 13.33 18.20 -23.36
N HIS A 42 13.44 19.53 -23.39
CA HIS A 42 13.33 20.37 -22.19
C HIS A 42 11.92 20.34 -21.59
N GLU A 43 10.92 20.35 -22.43
CA GLU A 43 9.53 20.30 -22.00
C GLU A 43 9.16 18.93 -21.43
N SER A 44 9.62 17.85 -22.05
CA SER A 44 9.49 16.49 -21.53
C SER A 44 10.19 16.31 -20.18
N ASN A 45 11.37 16.84 -20.00
CA ASN A 45 12.09 16.80 -18.72
C ASN A 45 11.37 17.60 -17.63
N ARG A 46 10.75 18.73 -17.96
CA ARG A 46 9.92 19.51 -17.03
C ARG A 46 8.66 18.76 -16.63
N LEU A 47 8.00 18.11 -17.58
CA LEU A 47 6.80 17.32 -17.33
C LEU A 47 7.12 16.06 -16.51
N LEU A 48 8.23 15.39 -16.78
CA LEU A 48 8.69 14.25 -16.00
C LEU A 48 9.02 14.63 -14.56
N ALA A 49 9.71 15.75 -14.34
CA ALA A 49 9.99 16.27 -13.01
C ALA A 49 8.71 16.61 -12.24
N ARG A 50 7.69 17.18 -12.90
CA ARG A 50 6.37 17.44 -12.31
C ARG A 50 5.60 16.18 -12.00
N ILE A 51 5.71 15.17 -12.84
CA ILE A 51 5.04 13.88 -12.64
C ILE A 51 5.66 13.15 -11.45
N GLU A 52 6.97 13.16 -11.30
CA GLU A 52 7.66 12.59 -10.15
C GLU A 52 7.28 13.26 -8.83
N GLU A 53 7.13 14.57 -8.84
CA GLU A 53 6.77 15.33 -7.64
C GLU A 53 5.30 15.12 -7.24
N ASN A 54 4.39 14.96 -8.18
CA ASN A 54 2.96 14.81 -7.94
C ASN A 54 2.51 13.35 -7.78
N THR A 55 3.18 12.39 -8.39
CA THR A 55 2.80 10.98 -8.40
C THR A 55 3.57 10.12 -7.40
N ALA A 56 4.70 10.57 -6.91
CA ALA A 56 5.48 9.85 -5.91
C ALA A 56 4.66 9.48 -4.64
N PRO A 57 3.76 10.34 -4.10
CA PRO A 57 2.91 9.94 -2.99
C PRO A 57 1.76 9.02 -3.36
N GLN A 58 1.36 8.96 -4.62
CA GLN A 58 0.22 8.16 -5.07
C GLN A 58 0.59 6.74 -5.52
N CYS A 59 1.83 6.55 -5.94
CA CYS A 59 2.37 5.25 -6.34
C CYS A 59 3.21 4.57 -5.26
N LYS A 60 3.08 5.00 -4.00
CA LYS A 60 3.71 4.28 -2.89
C LYS A 60 3.05 2.92 -2.76
N GLU A 61 3.74 1.91 -3.20
CA GLU A 61 3.32 0.55 -2.97
C GLU A 61 3.18 0.30 -1.47
N SER A 62 2.03 -0.23 -1.09
CA SER A 62 1.81 -0.72 0.25
C SER A 62 2.81 -1.83 0.56
N ALA A 63 3.35 -1.84 1.77
CA ALA A 63 4.23 -2.90 2.21
C ALA A 63 3.55 -4.27 2.08
N THR A 64 4.27 -5.24 1.56
CA THR A 64 3.81 -6.63 1.54
C THR A 64 3.89 -7.22 2.95
N ILE A 65 3.20 -8.36 3.15
CA ILE A 65 3.30 -9.07 4.42
C ILE A 65 4.74 -9.51 4.73
N TYR A 66 5.52 -9.81 3.70
CA TYR A 66 6.94 -10.19 3.86
C TYR A 66 7.79 -9.03 4.35
N ASP A 67 7.55 -7.83 3.85
CA ASP A 67 8.21 -6.61 4.33
C ASP A 67 7.87 -6.34 5.79
N PHE A 68 6.62 -6.56 6.17
CA PHE A 68 6.16 -6.41 7.55
C PHE A 68 6.78 -7.45 8.47
N ILE A 69 6.81 -8.72 8.07
CA ILE A 69 7.47 -9.80 8.82
C ILE A 69 8.97 -9.51 9.01
N GLY A 70 9.61 -8.90 8.01
CA GLY A 70 11.01 -8.49 8.07
C GLY A 70 11.32 -7.50 9.19
N LEU A 71 10.35 -6.73 9.64
CA LEU A 71 10.46 -5.82 10.79
C LEU A 71 10.40 -6.54 12.14
N LYS A 72 10.19 -7.86 12.14
CA LYS A 72 10.06 -8.71 13.33
C LYS A 72 9.02 -8.17 14.32
N PRO A 73 7.75 -8.02 13.89
CA PRO A 73 6.71 -7.58 14.80
C PRO A 73 6.47 -8.62 15.89
N PRO A 74 6.06 -8.18 17.10
CA PRO A 74 5.81 -9.11 18.19
C PRO A 74 4.57 -9.97 17.91
N THR A 75 4.58 -11.20 18.40
CA THR A 75 3.43 -12.09 18.41
C THR A 75 2.69 -12.00 19.75
N PHE A 76 1.41 -12.28 19.75
CA PHE A 76 0.57 -12.28 20.94
C PHE A 76 -0.20 -13.59 21.06
N HIS A 77 0.01 -14.31 22.14
CA HIS A 77 -0.69 -15.55 22.41
C HIS A 77 -1.93 -15.34 23.29
N HIS A 78 -1.71 -14.90 24.46
CA HIS A 78 -2.69 -14.56 25.49
C HIS A 78 -1.90 -14.13 26.73
N SER A 79 -2.39 -13.16 27.41
CA SER A 79 -1.82 -12.75 28.69
C SER A 79 -2.92 -12.48 29.70
N ILE A 80 -2.62 -12.80 30.95
CA ILE A 80 -3.47 -12.47 32.11
C ILE A 80 -3.28 -11.00 32.47
N GLU A 81 -2.13 -10.44 32.10
CA GLU A 81 -1.81 -9.05 32.35
C GLU A 81 -2.38 -8.15 31.24
N PRO A 82 -3.31 -7.24 31.57
CA PRO A 82 -3.85 -6.31 30.57
C PRO A 82 -2.79 -5.43 29.92
N LEU A 83 -1.71 -5.17 30.64
CA LEU A 83 -0.62 -4.34 30.18
C LEU A 83 0.12 -4.98 28.98
N ASP A 84 0.29 -6.29 29.00
CA ASP A 84 0.93 -7.02 27.90
C ASP A 84 0.12 -6.91 26.61
N ALA A 85 -1.18 -6.97 26.70
CA ALA A 85 -2.07 -6.81 25.56
C ALA A 85 -1.98 -5.38 24.98
N ASP A 86 -1.99 -4.38 25.84
CA ASP A 86 -1.86 -2.98 25.42
C ASP A 86 -0.48 -2.70 24.79
N ASP A 87 0.58 -3.23 25.38
CA ASP A 87 1.95 -3.09 24.85
C ASP A 87 2.09 -3.76 23.48
N TRP A 88 1.51 -4.95 23.32
CA TRP A 88 1.50 -5.60 22.02
C TRP A 88 0.76 -4.77 20.97
N LEU A 89 -0.42 -4.27 21.32
CA LEU A 89 -1.23 -3.46 20.41
C LEU A 89 -0.51 -2.18 19.97
N ARG A 90 0.18 -1.52 20.90
CA ARG A 90 1.03 -0.35 20.58
C ARG A 90 2.18 -0.71 19.66
N SER A 91 2.87 -1.81 19.96
CA SER A 91 4.01 -2.27 19.17
C SER A 91 3.61 -2.64 17.76
N ILE A 92 2.51 -3.40 17.61
CA ILE A 92 2.03 -3.80 16.29
C ILE A 92 1.53 -2.58 15.48
N THR A 93 0.85 -1.66 16.12
CA THR A 93 0.40 -0.41 15.50
C THR A 93 1.58 0.41 14.99
N HIS A 94 2.62 0.52 15.80
CA HIS A 94 3.84 1.22 15.41
C HIS A 94 4.53 0.57 14.23
N LYS A 95 4.65 -0.75 14.22
CA LYS A 95 5.24 -1.50 13.12
C LYS A 95 4.44 -1.37 11.82
N LEU A 96 3.12 -1.46 11.90
CA LEU A 96 2.24 -1.26 10.76
C LEU A 96 2.39 0.14 10.15
N ARG A 97 2.52 1.14 10.98
CA ARG A 97 2.74 2.53 10.55
C ARG A 97 4.12 2.70 9.93
N SER A 98 5.15 2.15 10.56
CA SER A 98 6.54 2.23 10.06
C SER A 98 6.72 1.54 8.72
N ALA A 99 6.03 0.43 8.50
CA ALA A 99 6.04 -0.30 7.24
C ALA A 99 5.16 0.35 6.16
N ASN A 100 4.37 1.36 6.50
CA ASN A 100 3.42 1.99 5.58
C ASN A 100 2.41 0.99 5.01
N VAL A 101 1.86 0.14 5.85
CA VAL A 101 0.85 -0.85 5.48
C VAL A 101 -0.46 -0.15 5.10
N ALA A 102 -1.09 -0.59 4.02
CA ALA A 102 -2.39 -0.08 3.60
C ALA A 102 -3.45 -0.35 4.67
N GLU A 103 -4.41 0.56 4.81
CA GLU A 103 -5.46 0.48 5.83
C GLU A 103 -6.24 -0.84 5.75
N GLY A 104 -6.52 -1.34 4.54
CA GLY A 104 -7.20 -2.60 4.33
C GLY A 104 -6.41 -3.85 4.70
N ASP A 105 -5.10 -3.74 4.81
CA ASP A 105 -4.20 -4.87 5.10
C ASP A 105 -3.78 -4.94 6.58
N LYS A 106 -3.98 -3.87 7.34
CA LYS A 106 -3.54 -3.79 8.73
C LYS A 106 -4.09 -4.91 9.60
N VAL A 107 -5.39 -5.18 9.49
CA VAL A 107 -6.05 -6.25 10.26
C VAL A 107 -5.48 -7.62 9.90
N THR A 108 -5.32 -7.90 8.63
CA THR A 108 -4.75 -9.16 8.15
C THR A 108 -3.34 -9.38 8.68
N TYR A 109 -2.50 -8.37 8.63
CA TYR A 109 -1.11 -8.45 9.09
C TYR A 109 -1.01 -8.58 10.61
N ALA A 110 -1.81 -7.84 11.35
CA ALA A 110 -1.88 -7.95 12.80
C ALA A 110 -2.42 -9.31 13.24
N ALA A 111 -3.48 -9.80 12.61
CA ALA A 111 -4.07 -11.10 12.91
C ALA A 111 -3.10 -12.26 12.63
N TYR A 112 -2.24 -12.12 11.64
CA TYR A 112 -1.19 -13.10 11.36
C TYR A 112 -0.23 -13.27 12.55
N HIS A 113 -0.06 -12.24 13.36
CA HIS A 113 0.81 -12.25 14.55
C HIS A 113 0.08 -12.62 15.84
N LEU A 114 -1.19 -12.98 15.74
CA LEU A 114 -1.92 -13.61 16.83
C LEU A 114 -1.68 -15.11 16.81
N GLU A 115 -1.40 -15.69 17.96
CA GLU A 115 -1.12 -17.11 18.11
C GLU A 115 -1.98 -17.74 19.21
N GLY A 116 -2.17 -19.05 19.14
CA GLY A 116 -2.89 -19.80 20.16
C GLY A 116 -4.30 -19.27 20.46
N PRO A 117 -4.64 -19.05 21.74
CA PRO A 117 -5.98 -18.58 22.12
C PRO A 117 -6.38 -17.23 21.51
N ALA A 118 -5.43 -16.33 21.32
CA ALA A 118 -5.68 -15.03 20.70
C ALA A 118 -6.07 -15.17 19.24
N SER A 119 -5.39 -16.04 18.50
CA SER A 119 -5.73 -16.35 17.11
C SER A 119 -7.12 -16.97 16.99
N LEU A 120 -7.44 -17.93 17.87
CA LEU A 120 -8.75 -18.57 17.90
C LEU A 120 -9.88 -17.57 18.22
N TRP A 121 -9.66 -16.68 19.17
CA TRP A 121 -10.58 -15.60 19.47
C TRP A 121 -10.90 -14.76 18.25
N TRP A 122 -9.88 -14.35 17.51
CA TRP A 122 -10.07 -13.51 16.33
C TRP A 122 -10.80 -14.25 15.21
N GLN A 123 -10.47 -15.51 14.96
CA GLN A 123 -11.16 -16.33 13.97
C GLN A 123 -12.67 -16.46 14.31
N ASN A 124 -13.00 -16.67 15.59
CA ASN A 124 -14.38 -16.72 16.05
C ASN A 124 -15.09 -15.37 15.89
N TYR A 125 -14.39 -14.29 16.15
CA TYR A 125 -14.93 -12.94 15.95
C TYR A 125 -15.25 -12.67 14.48
N GLU A 126 -14.32 -12.99 13.58
CA GLU A 126 -14.54 -12.85 12.13
C GLU A 126 -15.73 -13.70 11.65
N ALA A 127 -15.89 -14.89 12.19
CA ALA A 127 -17.01 -15.78 11.85
C ALA A 127 -18.37 -15.22 12.24
N MET A 128 -18.42 -14.34 13.24
CA MET A 128 -19.64 -13.66 13.67
C MET A 128 -19.98 -12.41 12.85
N LEU A 129 -19.06 -11.94 12.07
CA LEU A 129 -19.32 -10.79 11.19
C LEU A 129 -20.23 -11.18 10.03
N PRO A 130 -21.05 -10.24 9.51
CA PRO A 130 -21.85 -10.49 8.33
C PRO A 130 -20.99 -10.90 7.13
N VAL A 131 -21.55 -11.77 6.28
CA VAL A 131 -20.86 -12.25 5.08
C VAL A 131 -20.46 -11.06 4.19
N GLY A 132 -19.18 -11.01 3.81
CA GLY A 132 -18.63 -9.95 2.97
C GLY A 132 -18.19 -8.69 3.70
N GLN A 133 -18.40 -8.61 5.00
CA GLN A 133 -17.90 -7.50 5.81
C GLN A 133 -16.44 -7.73 6.20
N ILE A 134 -15.58 -6.82 5.78
CA ILE A 134 -14.16 -6.84 6.14
C ILE A 134 -13.99 -5.92 7.36
N PRO A 135 -13.45 -6.43 8.49
CA PRO A 135 -13.24 -5.60 9.67
C PRO A 135 -12.18 -4.54 9.39
N THR A 136 -12.44 -3.32 9.84
CA THR A 136 -11.48 -2.22 9.75
C THR A 136 -10.47 -2.30 10.90
N TRP A 137 -9.37 -1.59 10.78
CA TRP A 137 -8.38 -1.49 11.86
C TRP A 137 -8.99 -0.98 13.17
N ARG A 138 -9.90 -0.05 13.07
CA ARG A 138 -10.63 0.48 14.22
C ARG A 138 -11.45 -0.61 14.90
N VAL A 139 -12.20 -1.40 14.15
CA VAL A 139 -13.00 -2.52 14.69
C VAL A 139 -12.10 -3.56 15.37
N PHE A 140 -10.98 -3.90 14.74
CA PHE A 140 -10.00 -4.81 15.32
C PHE A 140 -9.47 -4.31 16.67
N THR A 141 -9.03 -3.06 16.73
CA THR A 141 -8.46 -2.48 17.95
C THR A 141 -9.47 -2.37 19.08
N GLU A 142 -10.70 -1.98 18.76
CA GLU A 142 -11.79 -1.92 19.74
C GLU A 142 -12.13 -3.31 20.29
N ALA A 143 -12.31 -4.30 19.42
CA ALA A 143 -12.58 -5.68 19.80
C ALA A 143 -11.44 -6.30 20.62
N PHE A 144 -10.20 -6.04 20.22
CA PHE A 144 -9.01 -6.52 20.92
C PHE A 144 -8.94 -5.95 22.35
N ARG A 145 -9.15 -4.66 22.48
CA ARG A 145 -9.17 -4.01 23.81
C ARG A 145 -10.29 -4.53 24.70
N GLU A 146 -11.47 -4.64 24.13
CA GLU A 146 -12.63 -5.14 24.87
C GLU A 146 -12.42 -6.56 25.40
N HIS A 147 -11.77 -7.40 24.62
CA HIS A 147 -11.56 -8.81 24.98
C HIS A 147 -10.33 -9.04 25.88
N HIS A 148 -9.23 -8.37 25.60
CA HIS A 148 -7.95 -8.62 26.28
C HIS A 148 -7.59 -7.60 27.35
N ILE A 149 -8.23 -6.42 27.35
CA ILE A 149 -7.98 -5.34 28.32
C ILE A 149 -9.29 -5.02 29.01
N PRO A 150 -9.61 -5.73 30.10
CA PRO A 150 -10.84 -5.47 30.83
C PRO A 150 -10.84 -4.10 31.53
#